data_b49482d5df8722b681c881ed265a119b
#
_entry.id   b49482d5df8722b681c881ed265a119b
#
_cell.length_a   1.000
_cell.length_b   1.000
_cell.length_c   1.000
_cell.angle_alpha   90.00
_cell.angle_beta   90.00
_cell.angle_gamma   90.00
#
_symmetry.space_group_name_H-M   'P 1'
#
loop_
_entity.id
_entity.type
_entity.pdbx_description
1 polymer ?
#
loop_
_entity_poly.entity_id
_entity_poly.type
_entity_poly.pdbx_seq_one_letter_code
_entity_poly.pdbx_strand_id
1 'polypeptide(L)'
;MRLFAHRALVHAARLHYAQPHRGYHNAGHLDELIVLAREHAPDLDEAEQLALLFHDAIYVPGAAKGDNERLSAVLMKATVATLARADETLALTGDDLVRAARIIEATTHAGPPPAEAARACDLDLWRLASPWEAFQQHALGILHEYLHLVADEAAFWTARNAFYESMLAKPRLFATDYFFERFEETARANMRRALQDRALPARS
;
A
#
# COMPACT_ATOMS: atom_id res chain seq x y z
N MET A 1 8.25 -3.68 -17.29
CA MET A 1 7.35 -2.80 -16.52
C MET A 1 7.09 -1.49 -17.24
N ARG A 2 6.23 -1.54 -18.25
CA ARG A 2 5.95 -0.41 -19.15
C ARG A 2 5.30 0.78 -18.44
N LEU A 3 4.30 0.51 -17.58
CA LEU A 3 3.53 1.59 -16.95
C LEU A 3 4.34 2.36 -15.91
N PHE A 4 5.26 1.72 -15.19
CA PHE A 4 6.18 2.41 -14.28
C PHE A 4 7.22 3.30 -15.00
N ALA A 5 7.39 3.13 -16.31
CA ALA A 5 8.21 4.01 -17.15
C ALA A 5 7.38 5.08 -17.87
N HIS A 6 6.05 5.00 -17.82
CA HIS A 6 5.16 5.95 -18.50
C HIS A 6 5.05 7.26 -17.72
N ARG A 7 5.85 8.26 -18.10
CA ARG A 7 6.04 9.51 -17.33
C ARG A 7 4.75 10.23 -16.97
N ALA A 8 3.82 10.39 -17.93
CA ALA A 8 2.57 11.11 -17.69
C ALA A 8 1.68 10.37 -16.69
N LEU A 9 1.58 9.03 -16.80
CA LEU A 9 0.79 8.21 -15.89
C LEU A 9 1.35 8.23 -14.45
N VAL A 10 2.66 8.01 -14.31
CA VAL A 10 3.34 8.06 -13.01
C VAL A 10 3.21 9.45 -12.38
N HIS A 11 3.39 10.51 -13.18
CA HIS A 11 3.21 11.87 -12.68
C HIS A 11 1.78 12.12 -12.20
N ALA A 12 0.77 11.72 -12.99
CA ALA A 12 -0.64 11.87 -12.62
C ALA A 12 -0.97 11.11 -11.32
N ALA A 13 -0.48 9.88 -11.16
CA ALA A 13 -0.63 9.14 -9.91
C ALA A 13 0.03 9.87 -8.73
N ARG A 14 1.30 10.26 -8.87
CA ARG A 14 2.08 10.92 -7.80
C ARG A 14 1.45 12.21 -7.26
N LEU A 15 0.72 12.97 -8.08
CA LEU A 15 0.03 14.18 -7.62
C LEU A 15 -0.93 13.90 -6.47
N HIS A 16 -1.56 12.72 -6.45
CA HIS A 16 -2.49 12.32 -5.40
C HIS A 16 -1.79 11.89 -4.11
N TYR A 17 -0.53 11.51 -4.17
CA TYR A 17 0.30 11.15 -3.01
C TYR A 17 1.04 12.37 -2.39
N ALA A 18 0.93 13.55 -2.98
CA ALA A 18 1.64 14.76 -2.53
C ALA A 18 0.87 15.59 -1.49
N GLN A 19 -0.22 15.08 -0.93
CA GLN A 19 -1.04 15.80 0.05
C GLN A 19 -0.30 15.97 1.39
N PRO A 20 -0.33 17.16 2.03
CA PRO A 20 0.49 17.47 3.20
C PRO A 20 0.23 16.60 4.44
N HIS A 21 -0.99 16.05 4.58
CA HIS A 21 -1.37 15.21 5.71
C HIS A 21 -0.82 13.77 5.63
N ARG A 22 -0.25 13.37 4.49
CA ARG A 22 0.25 12.02 4.26
C ARG A 22 1.65 11.85 4.84
N GLY A 23 1.74 11.29 6.03
CA GLY A 23 3.02 10.95 6.67
C GLY A 23 3.61 9.63 6.19
N TYR A 24 2.74 8.68 5.80
CA TYR A 24 3.12 7.34 5.34
C TYR A 24 2.65 7.05 3.91
N HIS A 25 1.35 7.23 3.58
CA HIS A 25 0.78 6.94 2.26
C HIS A 25 1.07 8.08 1.26
N ASN A 26 2.35 8.45 1.15
CA ASN A 26 2.86 9.58 0.37
C ASN A 26 3.65 9.13 -0.87
N ALA A 27 4.19 10.08 -1.63
CA ALA A 27 4.97 9.80 -2.84
C ALA A 27 6.21 8.90 -2.59
N GLY A 28 6.79 8.95 -1.37
CA GLY A 28 7.89 8.06 -0.98
C GLY A 28 7.45 6.60 -0.89
N HIS A 29 6.25 6.33 -0.39
CA HIS A 29 5.66 4.99 -0.41
C HIS A 29 5.49 4.47 -1.84
N LEU A 30 4.91 5.29 -2.73
CA LEU A 30 4.76 4.91 -4.13
C LEU A 30 6.10 4.62 -4.82
N ASP A 31 7.13 5.45 -4.58
CA ASP A 31 8.46 5.26 -5.15
C ASP A 31 9.11 3.97 -4.66
N GLU A 32 8.98 3.68 -3.37
CA GLU A 32 9.46 2.43 -2.77
C GLU A 32 8.75 1.22 -3.37
N LEU A 33 7.42 1.26 -3.53
CA LEU A 33 6.67 0.17 -4.17
C LEU A 33 7.14 -0.10 -5.60
N ILE A 34 7.43 0.95 -6.38
CA ILE A 34 7.97 0.78 -7.73
C ILE A 34 9.34 0.09 -7.70
N VAL A 35 10.20 0.43 -6.73
CA VAL A 35 11.51 -0.22 -6.56
C VAL A 35 11.33 -1.67 -6.16
N LEU A 36 10.53 -1.95 -5.13
CA LEU A 36 10.23 -3.30 -4.65
C LEU A 36 9.62 -4.19 -5.74
N ALA A 37 8.70 -3.63 -6.52
CA ALA A 37 8.10 -4.35 -7.63
C ALA A 37 9.13 -4.75 -8.69
N ARG A 38 10.10 -3.88 -8.98
CA ARG A 38 11.19 -4.19 -9.92
C ARG A 38 12.13 -5.27 -9.39
N GLU A 39 12.34 -5.32 -8.09
CA GLU A 39 13.25 -6.27 -7.43
C GLU A 39 12.59 -7.63 -7.22
N HIS A 40 11.35 -7.64 -6.72
CA HIS A 40 10.70 -8.85 -6.20
C HIS A 40 9.60 -9.41 -7.11
N ALA A 41 9.11 -8.63 -8.06
CA ALA A 41 8.06 -9.03 -9.01
C ALA A 41 8.28 -8.36 -10.40
N PRO A 42 9.43 -8.60 -11.07
CA PRO A 42 9.80 -7.88 -12.30
C PRO A 42 8.88 -8.18 -13.48
N ASP A 43 8.05 -9.20 -13.38
CA ASP A 43 7.10 -9.69 -14.38
C ASP A 43 5.65 -9.27 -14.12
N LEU A 44 5.42 -8.27 -13.25
CA LEU A 44 4.08 -7.70 -13.06
C LEU A 44 3.51 -7.25 -14.41
N ASP A 45 2.29 -7.66 -14.68
CA ASP A 45 1.58 -7.19 -15.85
C ASP A 45 1.03 -5.76 -15.69
N GLU A 46 0.36 -5.26 -16.71
CA GLU A 46 -0.07 -3.86 -16.74
C GLU A 46 -1.19 -3.56 -15.74
N ALA A 47 -2.09 -4.51 -15.49
CA ALA A 47 -3.14 -4.33 -14.50
C ALA A 47 -2.56 -4.25 -13.07
N GLU A 48 -1.58 -5.08 -12.74
CA GLU A 48 -0.88 -5.06 -11.46
C GLU A 48 -0.05 -3.78 -11.28
N GLN A 49 0.70 -3.37 -12.32
CA GLN A 49 1.44 -2.11 -12.29
C GLN A 49 0.51 -0.91 -12.12
N LEU A 50 -0.63 -0.90 -12.81
CA LEU A 50 -1.63 0.15 -12.72
C LEU A 50 -2.25 0.20 -11.32
N ALA A 51 -2.56 -0.96 -10.75
CA ALA A 51 -3.08 -1.06 -9.40
C ALA A 51 -2.10 -0.51 -8.36
N LEU A 52 -0.83 -0.88 -8.42
CA LEU A 52 0.20 -0.36 -7.51
C LEU A 52 0.38 1.17 -7.64
N LEU A 53 0.26 1.74 -8.84
CA LEU A 53 0.33 3.19 -9.01
C LEU A 53 -0.83 3.93 -8.33
N PHE A 54 -1.99 3.32 -8.21
CA PHE A 54 -3.20 4.00 -7.77
C PHE A 54 -3.84 3.46 -6.50
N HIS A 55 -3.35 2.39 -5.85
CA HIS A 55 -4.03 1.75 -4.72
C HIS A 55 -4.38 2.72 -3.58
N ASP A 56 -3.50 3.65 -3.27
CA ASP A 56 -3.66 4.69 -2.25
C ASP A 56 -3.79 6.11 -2.86
N ALA A 57 -4.15 6.24 -4.14
CA ALA A 57 -4.27 7.55 -4.77
C ALA A 57 -5.34 8.42 -4.08
N ILE A 58 -6.43 7.83 -3.63
CA ILE A 58 -7.34 8.43 -2.66
C ILE A 58 -7.03 7.81 -1.29
N TYR A 59 -6.68 8.65 -0.32
CA TYR A 59 -6.44 8.22 1.05
C TYR A 59 -6.94 9.27 2.03
N VAL A 60 -8.02 8.94 2.71
CA VAL A 60 -8.65 9.74 3.75
C VAL A 60 -8.59 8.93 5.04
N PRO A 61 -7.72 9.29 6.01
CA PRO A 61 -7.68 8.62 7.29
C PRO A 61 -9.06 8.64 7.97
N GLY A 62 -9.50 7.49 8.48
CA GLY A 62 -10.82 7.36 9.09
C GLY A 62 -11.99 7.18 8.12
N ALA A 63 -11.76 7.09 6.83
CA ALA A 63 -12.80 6.71 5.86
C ALA A 63 -13.40 5.33 6.19
N ALA A 64 -14.63 5.08 5.76
CA ALA A 64 -15.21 3.76 5.89
C ALA A 64 -14.37 2.72 5.13
N LYS A 65 -14.29 1.51 5.69
CA LYS A 65 -13.46 0.44 5.14
C LYS A 65 -13.78 0.17 3.67
N GLY A 66 -12.77 0.21 2.80
CA GLY A 66 -12.88 -0.01 1.37
C GLY A 66 -13.25 1.22 0.55
N ASP A 67 -13.58 2.36 1.17
CA ASP A 67 -13.93 3.58 0.43
C ASP A 67 -12.72 4.20 -0.27
N ASN A 68 -11.56 4.22 0.37
CA ASN A 68 -10.32 4.74 -0.22
C ASN A 68 -9.96 3.94 -1.47
N GLU A 69 -9.95 2.63 -1.39
CA GLU A 69 -9.59 1.74 -2.48
C GLU A 69 -10.62 1.82 -3.62
N ARG A 70 -11.91 1.83 -3.31
CA ARG A 70 -12.98 1.99 -4.30
C ARG A 70 -12.86 3.34 -5.04
N LEU A 71 -12.60 4.43 -4.34
CA LEU A 71 -12.42 5.75 -4.95
C LEU A 71 -11.10 5.85 -5.72
N SER A 72 -10.03 5.23 -5.24
CA SER A 72 -8.76 5.09 -5.96
C SER A 72 -8.95 4.35 -7.30
N ALA A 73 -9.74 3.27 -7.32
CA ALA A 73 -10.06 2.55 -8.54
C ALA A 73 -10.87 3.40 -9.54
N VAL A 74 -11.80 4.24 -9.07
CA VAL A 74 -12.54 5.20 -9.91
C VAL A 74 -11.60 6.24 -10.48
N LEU A 75 -10.75 6.82 -9.64
CA LEU A 75 -9.75 7.82 -10.05
C LEU A 75 -8.78 7.25 -11.09
N MET A 76 -8.29 6.05 -10.88
CA MET A 76 -7.42 5.33 -11.82
C MET A 76 -8.07 5.25 -13.21
N LYS A 77 -9.31 4.77 -13.30
CA LYS A 77 -10.03 4.64 -14.58
C LYS A 77 -10.21 5.99 -15.28
N ALA A 78 -10.58 7.03 -14.53
CA ALA A 78 -10.75 8.39 -15.07
C ALA A 78 -9.43 8.98 -15.57
N THR A 79 -8.34 8.76 -14.85
CA THR A 79 -7.00 9.23 -15.23
C THR A 79 -6.52 8.55 -16.50
N VAL A 80 -6.61 7.21 -16.58
CA VAL A 80 -6.24 6.46 -17.77
C VAL A 80 -7.08 6.90 -18.98
N ALA A 81 -8.40 7.01 -18.84
CA ALA A 81 -9.27 7.45 -19.92
C ALA A 81 -8.94 8.87 -20.42
N THR A 82 -8.49 9.74 -19.53
CA THR A 82 -8.06 11.09 -19.89
C THR A 82 -6.74 11.10 -20.64
N LEU A 83 -5.73 10.39 -20.13
CA LEU A 83 -4.40 10.32 -20.73
C LEU A 83 -4.41 9.60 -22.08
N ALA A 84 -5.15 8.51 -22.21
CA ALA A 84 -5.24 7.74 -23.46
C ALA A 84 -5.81 8.52 -24.66
N ARG A 85 -6.54 9.64 -24.41
CA ARG A 85 -7.00 10.55 -25.48
C ARG A 85 -5.86 11.34 -26.11
N ALA A 86 -4.79 11.57 -25.37
CA ALA A 86 -3.65 12.37 -25.81
C ALA A 86 -2.41 11.52 -26.11
N ASP A 87 -2.39 10.29 -25.66
CA ASP A 87 -1.22 9.40 -25.76
C ASP A 87 -1.65 7.96 -26.08
N GLU A 88 -1.55 7.60 -27.36
CA GLU A 88 -1.89 6.27 -27.86
C GLU A 88 -0.97 5.16 -27.32
N THR A 89 0.20 5.52 -26.73
CA THR A 89 1.09 4.54 -26.12
C THR A 89 0.53 3.99 -24.81
N LEU A 90 -0.47 4.65 -24.21
CA LEU A 90 -1.20 4.17 -23.05
C LEU A 90 -2.42 3.30 -23.47
N ALA A 91 -2.19 2.35 -24.38
CA ALA A 91 -3.22 1.41 -24.81
C ALA A 91 -3.43 0.33 -23.74
N LEU A 92 -4.48 0.49 -22.92
CA LEU A 92 -4.96 -0.50 -21.95
C LEU A 92 -6.35 -0.98 -22.35
N THR A 93 -6.62 -2.27 -22.18
CA THR A 93 -7.93 -2.84 -22.46
C THR A 93 -8.93 -2.54 -21.34
N GLY A 94 -10.22 -2.69 -21.61
CA GLY A 94 -11.24 -2.61 -20.57
C GLY A 94 -11.05 -3.68 -19.50
N ASP A 95 -10.58 -4.86 -19.87
CA ASP A 95 -10.29 -5.96 -18.93
C ASP A 95 -9.11 -5.62 -18.00
N ASP A 96 -8.06 -4.97 -18.50
CA ASP A 96 -6.95 -4.50 -17.66
C ASP A 96 -7.43 -3.51 -16.62
N LEU A 97 -8.31 -2.57 -16.99
CA LEU A 97 -8.86 -1.58 -16.07
C LEU A 97 -9.79 -2.21 -15.01
N VAL A 98 -10.58 -3.21 -15.40
CA VAL A 98 -11.46 -3.94 -14.47
C VAL A 98 -10.61 -4.75 -13.49
N ARG A 99 -9.59 -5.43 -13.98
CA ARG A 99 -8.69 -6.24 -13.16
C ARG A 99 -7.86 -5.37 -12.23
N ALA A 100 -7.29 -4.26 -12.70
CA ALA A 100 -6.56 -3.29 -11.86
C ALA A 100 -7.45 -2.76 -10.73
N ALA A 101 -8.73 -2.45 -11.02
CA ALA A 101 -9.68 -2.02 -9.98
C ALA A 101 -9.90 -3.08 -8.89
N ARG A 102 -10.07 -4.36 -9.27
CA ARG A 102 -10.21 -5.46 -8.30
C ARG A 102 -8.95 -5.65 -7.46
N ILE A 103 -7.78 -5.49 -8.06
CA ILE A 103 -6.49 -5.54 -7.35
C ILE A 103 -6.41 -4.40 -6.34
N ILE A 104 -6.76 -3.16 -6.73
CA ILE A 104 -6.82 -2.01 -5.80
C ILE A 104 -7.78 -2.31 -4.63
N GLU A 105 -8.98 -2.80 -4.91
CA GLU A 105 -9.96 -3.13 -3.87
C GLU A 105 -9.45 -4.24 -2.91
N ALA A 106 -8.59 -5.14 -3.37
CA ALA A 106 -8.00 -6.18 -2.54
C ALA A 106 -6.94 -5.66 -1.55
N THR A 107 -6.33 -4.48 -1.78
CA THR A 107 -5.36 -3.87 -0.86
C THR A 107 -5.99 -3.35 0.45
N THR A 108 -7.30 -3.47 0.63
CA THR A 108 -7.96 -3.34 1.95
C THR A 108 -7.44 -4.34 2.98
N HIS A 109 -6.77 -5.41 2.56
CA HIS A 109 -6.30 -6.53 3.40
C HIS A 109 -7.39 -7.13 4.30
N ALA A 110 -8.66 -7.02 3.88
CA ALA A 110 -9.81 -7.50 4.66
C ALA A 110 -9.85 -9.03 4.84
N GLY A 111 -9.18 -9.75 3.95
CA GLY A 111 -9.08 -11.21 3.95
C GLY A 111 -7.94 -11.66 3.04
N PRO A 112 -7.81 -12.97 2.77
CA PRO A 112 -6.87 -13.47 1.77
C PRO A 112 -7.18 -12.84 0.40
N PRO A 113 -6.18 -12.28 -0.29
CA PRO A 113 -6.41 -11.70 -1.60
C PRO A 113 -6.71 -12.79 -2.64
N PRO A 114 -7.49 -12.47 -3.70
CA PRO A 114 -7.59 -13.35 -4.85
C PRO A 114 -6.23 -13.51 -5.53
N ALA A 115 -6.02 -14.62 -6.25
CA ALA A 115 -4.74 -14.93 -6.87
C ALA A 115 -4.20 -13.80 -7.77
N GLU A 116 -5.08 -13.10 -8.48
CA GLU A 116 -4.73 -11.97 -9.35
C GLU A 116 -4.23 -10.73 -8.59
N ALA A 117 -4.49 -10.62 -7.28
CA ALA A 117 -4.08 -9.49 -6.45
C ALA A 117 -2.94 -9.86 -5.48
N ALA A 118 -2.57 -11.14 -5.40
CA ALA A 118 -1.66 -11.65 -4.38
C ALA A 118 -0.32 -10.89 -4.35
N ARG A 119 0.31 -10.69 -5.52
CA ARG A 119 1.62 -10.00 -5.62
C ARG A 119 1.53 -8.52 -5.24
N ALA A 120 0.48 -7.83 -5.65
CA ALA A 120 0.27 -6.42 -5.32
C ALA A 120 0.03 -6.24 -3.81
N CYS A 121 -0.80 -7.11 -3.20
CA CYS A 121 -1.02 -7.10 -1.75
C CYS A 121 0.24 -7.44 -0.96
N ASP A 122 1.07 -8.37 -1.44
CA ASP A 122 2.33 -8.73 -0.80
C ASP A 122 3.33 -7.57 -0.85
N LEU A 123 3.44 -6.89 -2.00
CA LEU A 123 4.28 -5.71 -2.16
C LEU A 123 3.87 -4.58 -1.21
N ASP A 124 2.58 -4.32 -1.07
CA ASP A 124 2.05 -3.30 -0.17
C ASP A 124 2.32 -3.64 1.30
N LEU A 125 2.16 -4.91 1.71
CA LEU A 125 2.47 -5.39 3.05
C LEU A 125 3.97 -5.51 3.36
N TRP A 126 4.85 -5.44 2.35
CA TRP A 126 6.28 -5.68 2.52
C TRP A 126 6.90 -4.82 3.62
N ARG A 127 6.40 -3.59 3.84
CA ARG A 127 6.91 -2.70 4.88
C ARG A 127 6.82 -3.26 6.30
N LEU A 128 5.96 -4.24 6.54
CA LEU A 128 5.97 -4.97 7.80
C LEU A 128 7.26 -5.77 8.01
N ALA A 129 7.93 -6.17 6.91
CA ALA A 129 9.20 -6.88 6.91
C ALA A 129 10.42 -5.98 6.65
N SER A 130 10.25 -4.66 6.60
CA SER A 130 11.37 -3.72 6.41
C SER A 130 12.36 -3.79 7.59
N PRO A 131 13.62 -3.31 7.42
CA PRO A 131 14.54 -3.14 8.54
C PRO A 131 13.87 -2.40 9.71
N TRP A 132 14.23 -2.76 10.95
CA TRP A 132 13.53 -2.30 12.17
C TRP A 132 13.37 -0.78 12.24
N GLU A 133 14.41 -0.02 11.93
CA GLU A 133 14.37 1.45 11.94
C GLU A 133 13.37 2.00 10.92
N ALA A 134 13.31 1.41 9.74
CA ALA A 134 12.33 1.78 8.71
C ALA A 134 10.90 1.41 9.14
N PHE A 135 10.71 0.20 9.72
CA PHE A 135 9.43 -0.22 10.28
C PHE A 135 8.91 0.77 11.33
N GLN A 136 9.79 1.27 12.22
CA GLN A 136 9.44 2.29 13.21
C GLN A 136 9.06 3.62 12.55
N GLN A 137 9.81 4.08 11.55
CA GLN A 137 9.52 5.31 10.82
C GLN A 137 8.18 5.23 10.08
N HIS A 138 7.85 4.07 9.52
CA HIS A 138 6.54 3.85 8.89
C HIS A 138 5.40 3.97 9.92
N ALA A 139 5.55 3.40 11.11
CA ALA A 139 4.56 3.51 12.17
C ALA A 139 4.37 4.97 12.64
N LEU A 140 5.46 5.74 12.75
CA LEU A 140 5.41 7.18 13.07
C LEU A 140 4.75 8.00 11.95
N GLY A 141 4.99 7.64 10.68
CA GLY A 141 4.29 8.27 9.54
C GLY A 141 2.77 8.06 9.62
N ILE A 142 2.34 6.83 9.97
CA ILE A 142 0.91 6.52 10.16
C ILE A 142 0.35 7.28 11.37
N LEU A 143 1.10 7.37 12.49
CA LEU A 143 0.69 8.21 13.62
C LEU A 143 0.40 9.65 13.18
N HIS A 144 1.28 10.24 12.38
CA HIS A 144 1.09 11.59 11.86
C HIS A 144 -0.22 11.75 11.09
N GLU A 145 -0.60 10.75 10.27
CA GLU A 145 -1.84 10.76 9.50
C GLU A 145 -3.10 10.65 10.39
N TYR A 146 -3.03 9.91 11.50
CA TYR A 146 -4.19 9.58 12.33
C TYR A 146 -4.31 10.42 13.61
N LEU A 147 -3.28 11.21 13.97
CA LEU A 147 -3.25 11.91 15.26
C LEU A 147 -4.45 12.86 15.45
N HIS A 148 -4.98 13.44 14.36
CA HIS A 148 -6.15 14.32 14.43
C HIS A 148 -7.50 13.57 14.58
N LEU A 149 -7.51 12.25 14.48
CA LEU A 149 -8.70 11.38 14.57
C LEU A 149 -8.78 10.62 15.91
N VAL A 150 -7.73 10.61 16.69
CA VAL A 150 -7.64 9.90 17.96
C VAL A 150 -7.58 10.89 19.11
N ALA A 151 -7.93 10.46 20.31
CA ALA A 151 -7.92 11.33 21.50
C ALA A 151 -6.51 11.81 21.84
N ASP A 152 -5.54 10.93 21.71
CA ASP A 152 -4.12 11.16 22.00
C ASP A 152 -3.24 10.10 21.33
N GLU A 153 -1.94 10.22 21.47
CA GLU A 153 -0.97 9.28 20.94
C GLU A 153 -1.11 7.88 21.57
N ALA A 154 -1.49 7.77 22.84
CA ALA A 154 -1.69 6.48 23.51
C ALA A 154 -2.87 5.70 22.91
N ALA A 155 -3.94 6.39 22.53
CA ALA A 155 -5.08 5.80 21.83
C ALA A 155 -4.68 5.28 20.46
N PHE A 156 -3.84 6.02 19.72
CA PHE A 156 -3.28 5.54 18.45
C PHE A 156 -2.47 4.27 18.63
N TRP A 157 -1.52 4.23 19.58
CA TRP A 157 -0.69 3.05 19.81
C TRP A 157 -1.51 1.84 20.27
N THR A 158 -2.58 2.06 21.03
CA THR A 158 -3.52 0.98 21.38
C THR A 158 -4.16 0.37 20.15
N ALA A 159 -4.67 1.21 19.24
CA ALA A 159 -5.24 0.75 17.97
C ALA A 159 -4.19 0.07 17.06
N ARG A 160 -2.97 0.63 17.01
CA ARG A 160 -1.87 0.06 16.22
C ARG A 160 -1.43 -1.30 16.74
N ASN A 161 -1.37 -1.48 18.06
CA ASN A 161 -1.08 -2.78 18.67
C ASN A 161 -2.16 -3.81 18.37
N ALA A 162 -3.44 -3.43 18.46
CA ALA A 162 -4.54 -4.32 18.05
C ALA A 162 -4.44 -4.73 16.56
N PHE A 163 -3.99 -3.83 15.68
CA PHE A 163 -3.68 -4.17 14.30
C PHE A 163 -2.56 -5.22 14.22
N TYR A 164 -1.44 -5.05 14.94
CA TYR A 164 -0.34 -6.03 14.94
C TYR A 164 -0.80 -7.39 15.48
N GLU A 165 -1.58 -7.41 16.56
CA GLU A 165 -2.15 -8.65 17.10
C GLU A 165 -3.04 -9.36 16.07
N SER A 166 -3.90 -8.60 15.37
CA SER A 166 -4.77 -9.14 14.33
C SER A 166 -3.99 -9.72 13.15
N MET A 167 -2.88 -9.08 12.75
CA MET A 167 -2.00 -9.58 11.71
C MET A 167 -1.26 -10.84 12.16
N LEU A 168 -0.73 -10.86 13.39
CA LEU A 168 -0.05 -12.02 13.96
C LEU A 168 -0.97 -13.26 14.13
N ALA A 169 -2.28 -13.05 14.30
CA ALA A 169 -3.27 -14.10 14.37
C ALA A 169 -3.56 -14.77 13.01
N LYS A 170 -3.21 -14.12 11.90
CA LYS A 170 -3.37 -14.73 10.57
C LYS A 170 -2.40 -15.90 10.40
N PRO A 171 -2.82 -17.02 9.78
CA PRO A 171 -1.94 -18.16 9.53
C PRO A 171 -0.79 -17.78 8.59
N ARG A 172 -1.01 -16.79 7.72
CA ARG A 172 -0.07 -16.30 6.72
C ARG A 172 -0.33 -14.82 6.47
N LEU A 173 0.74 -14.01 6.41
CA LEU A 173 0.68 -12.58 6.10
C LEU A 173 0.78 -12.36 4.58
N PHE A 174 1.81 -12.97 3.97
CA PHE A 174 2.05 -12.87 2.54
C PHE A 174 1.36 -14.00 1.78
N ALA A 175 0.68 -13.66 0.69
CA ALA A 175 -0.15 -14.59 -0.06
C ALA A 175 0.67 -15.50 -0.98
N THR A 176 1.73 -14.97 -1.61
CA THR A 176 2.61 -15.75 -2.50
C THR A 176 3.68 -16.49 -1.72
N ASP A 177 4.12 -17.65 -2.22
CA ASP A 177 5.19 -18.42 -1.59
C ASP A 177 6.51 -17.65 -1.60
N TYR A 178 6.77 -16.90 -2.66
CA TYR A 178 7.96 -16.05 -2.77
C TYR A 178 8.12 -15.07 -1.60
N PHE A 179 7.06 -14.31 -1.29
CA PHE A 179 7.07 -13.34 -0.19
C PHE A 179 6.99 -14.03 1.16
N PHE A 180 6.18 -15.08 1.28
CA PHE A 180 6.07 -15.85 2.51
C PHE A 180 7.42 -16.41 2.96
N GLU A 181 8.14 -17.10 2.09
CA GLU A 181 9.43 -17.73 2.43
C GLU A 181 10.51 -16.69 2.81
N ARG A 182 10.45 -15.49 2.23
CA ARG A 182 11.49 -14.47 2.41
C ARG A 182 11.22 -13.47 3.51
N PHE A 183 9.96 -13.12 3.72
CA PHE A 183 9.60 -11.92 4.48
C PHE A 183 8.67 -12.19 5.67
N GLU A 184 7.98 -13.32 5.72
CA GLU A 184 6.99 -13.63 6.74
C GLU A 184 7.57 -13.56 8.16
N GLU A 185 8.70 -14.22 8.39
CA GLU A 185 9.29 -14.28 9.74
C GLU A 185 9.79 -12.90 10.19
N THR A 186 10.41 -12.12 9.30
CA THR A 186 10.85 -10.76 9.60
C THR A 186 9.67 -9.85 9.94
N ALA A 187 8.58 -9.92 9.18
CA ALA A 187 7.36 -9.14 9.44
C ALA A 187 6.77 -9.49 10.82
N ARG A 188 6.68 -10.79 11.12
CA ARG A 188 6.19 -11.26 12.43
C ARG A 188 7.11 -10.85 13.57
N ALA A 189 8.43 -10.94 13.38
CA ALA A 189 9.42 -10.52 14.38
C ALA A 189 9.31 -9.02 14.68
N ASN A 190 9.18 -8.18 13.65
CA ASN A 190 8.99 -6.74 13.81
C ASN A 190 7.72 -6.41 14.62
N MET A 191 6.58 -7.03 14.28
CA MET A 191 5.34 -6.79 15.01
C MET A 191 5.40 -7.28 16.46
N ARG A 192 5.98 -8.49 16.71
CA ARG A 192 6.19 -8.99 18.09
C ARG A 192 7.07 -8.06 18.90
N ARG A 193 8.17 -7.57 18.30
CA ARG A 193 9.05 -6.59 18.93
C ARG A 193 8.31 -5.31 19.27
N ALA A 194 7.52 -4.75 18.36
CA ALA A 194 6.73 -3.55 18.60
C ALA A 194 5.74 -3.72 19.77
N LEU A 195 5.10 -4.90 19.89
CA LEU A 195 4.21 -5.19 21.01
C LEU A 195 4.95 -5.33 22.36
N GLN A 196 6.20 -5.81 22.37
CA GLN A 196 7.02 -5.96 23.57
C GLN A 196 7.59 -4.63 24.05
N ASP A 197 8.06 -3.79 23.14
CA ASP A 197 8.71 -2.51 23.45
C ASP A 197 7.75 -1.47 24.07
N ARG A 198 6.42 -1.75 24.11
CA ARG A 198 5.32 -0.95 24.70
C ARG A 198 5.39 0.56 24.50
N ALA A 199 6.40 1.02 23.83
CA ALA A 199 6.61 2.39 23.41
C ALA A 199 7.57 2.41 22.23
N LEU A 200 7.09 2.72 21.03
CA LEU A 200 7.96 3.45 20.13
C LEU A 200 8.26 4.76 20.83
N PRO A 201 9.52 5.22 20.89
CA PRO A 201 9.94 6.25 21.81
C PRO A 201 9.06 7.49 21.69
N ALA A 202 8.44 7.89 22.80
CA ALA A 202 7.96 9.25 22.95
C ALA A 202 9.14 10.16 22.55
N ARG A 203 8.92 11.10 21.64
CA ARG A 203 9.95 12.04 21.21
C ARG A 203 10.53 12.72 22.44
N SER A 204 11.82 12.48 22.72
CA SER A 204 12.63 13.37 23.56
C SER A 204 12.85 14.70 22.85
#